data_cfbab6937480850582f06b686acb94a5
#
_entry.id   cfbab6937480850582f06b686acb94a5
#
_cell.length_a   1.000
_cell.length_b   1.000
_cell.length_c   1.000
_cell.angle_alpha   90.00
_cell.angle_beta   90.00
_cell.angle_gamma   90.00
#
_symmetry.space_group_name_H-M   'P 1'
#
loop_
_entity.id
_entity.type
_entity.pdbx_description
1 polymer ?
#
loop_
_entity_poly.entity_id
_entity_poly.type
_entity_poly.pdbx_seq_one_letter_code
_entity_poly.pdbx_strand_id
1 'polypeptide(L)'
;SSVSYQKNDVVKYGGSIFVAKQDGTNNLPTVTAYWDKFVEGVSPNGIYNDATAYKPNDLVAYGANIYRAKVETTNNAPSNTSYWELYVGGIKFTGNFSAVTEYYVNDIVVYGNNVYRSKLTQSTILPTVALNWELLTAGNSYKGNYVNATAYFQGDIVNYGGNVYISLGVTTGNLPTDATKWQVYNSGFSYQGVWSSGTSYKINEIIGYGGSLYRAKSDNLAVNPTVTATWDKIVAGFKVSGVWATSTQYATDEVITYGGNTYISILPHASTTFATDLAANKWLKFNGGIRWMGPWVSTTQYYKDDVVKAGASSFIANVDSLGGSNPAGGTNANWSSFATGAE
;
A
#
# COMPACT_ATOMS: atom_id res chain seq x y z
N SER A 1 11.95 -21.83 67.87
CA SER A 1 12.86 -22.12 68.98
C SER A 1 13.51 -20.84 69.41
N SER A 2 13.57 -20.61 70.73
CA SER A 2 14.27 -19.44 71.28
C SER A 2 15.80 -19.58 71.03
N VAL A 3 16.37 -18.66 70.33
CA VAL A 3 17.82 -18.59 70.10
C VAL A 3 18.40 -17.53 71.02
N SER A 4 19.33 -17.91 71.88
CA SER A 4 20.09 -16.99 72.71
C SER A 4 21.43 -16.68 72.03
N TYR A 5 21.81 -15.43 72.05
CA TYR A 5 23.08 -14.93 71.55
C TYR A 5 23.84 -14.26 72.66
N GLN A 6 25.16 -14.40 72.58
CA GLN A 6 26.09 -13.71 73.50
C GLN A 6 26.69 -12.49 72.79
N LYS A 7 27.20 -11.55 73.56
CA LYS A 7 27.94 -10.42 73.04
C LYS A 7 29.10 -10.91 72.15
N ASN A 8 29.26 -10.28 70.99
CA ASN A 8 30.18 -10.63 69.90
C ASN A 8 29.82 -11.85 69.06
N ASP A 9 28.66 -12.48 69.28
CA ASP A 9 28.15 -13.47 68.32
C ASP A 9 27.89 -12.81 66.96
N VAL A 10 28.28 -13.54 65.91
CA VAL A 10 28.12 -13.11 64.53
C VAL A 10 27.05 -13.93 63.85
N VAL A 11 26.03 -13.25 63.25
CA VAL A 11 24.94 -13.91 62.55
C VAL A 11 24.74 -13.33 61.18
N LYS A 12 24.34 -14.18 60.23
CA LYS A 12 23.85 -13.75 58.92
C LYS A 12 22.30 -13.62 59.00
N TYR A 13 21.82 -12.43 58.59
CA TYR A 13 20.38 -12.21 58.50
C TYR A 13 20.11 -11.42 57.19
N GLY A 14 19.31 -12.03 56.32
CA GLY A 14 19.18 -11.55 54.95
C GLY A 14 20.50 -11.53 54.24
N GLY A 15 20.79 -10.47 53.51
CA GLY A 15 22.11 -10.26 52.83
C GLY A 15 23.24 -9.80 53.73
N SER A 16 22.98 -9.42 55.01
CA SER A 16 23.92 -8.74 55.87
C SER A 16 24.44 -9.61 57.02
N ILE A 17 25.61 -9.26 57.57
CA ILE A 17 26.22 -9.87 58.76
C ILE A 17 26.13 -8.86 59.89
N PHE A 18 25.70 -9.37 61.06
CA PHE A 18 25.53 -8.59 62.28
C PHE A 18 26.36 -9.17 63.42
N VAL A 19 26.77 -8.32 64.35
CA VAL A 19 27.50 -8.65 65.58
C VAL A 19 26.63 -8.27 66.78
N ALA A 20 26.46 -9.20 67.74
CA ALA A 20 25.72 -8.91 68.96
C ALA A 20 26.50 -7.93 69.86
N LYS A 21 25.83 -6.86 70.27
CA LYS A 21 26.38 -5.83 71.20
C LYS A 21 26.34 -6.27 72.64
N GLN A 22 25.38 -7.10 72.94
CA GLN A 22 25.09 -7.62 74.28
C GLN A 22 24.37 -8.97 74.18
N ASP A 23 24.30 -9.67 75.29
CA ASP A 23 23.53 -10.92 75.38
C ASP A 23 22.05 -10.64 75.13
N GLY A 24 21.40 -11.53 74.43
CA GLY A 24 19.99 -11.39 74.10
C GLY A 24 19.36 -12.70 73.65
N THR A 25 18.02 -12.76 73.72
CA THR A 25 17.26 -13.94 73.28
C THR A 25 16.16 -13.47 72.32
N ASN A 26 16.07 -14.08 71.15
CA ASN A 26 15.06 -13.80 70.09
C ASN A 26 15.06 -12.35 69.55
N ASN A 27 16.09 -11.54 69.77
CA ASN A 27 16.18 -10.23 69.19
C ASN A 27 16.59 -10.31 67.71
N LEU A 28 15.78 -9.80 66.84
CA LEU A 28 16.11 -9.73 65.40
C LEU A 28 17.35 -8.91 65.17
N PRO A 29 18.24 -9.27 64.24
CA PRO A 29 19.43 -8.54 63.90
C PRO A 29 19.19 -7.10 63.43
N THR A 30 17.96 -6.74 63.06
CA THR A 30 17.54 -5.38 62.71
C THR A 30 17.31 -4.47 63.93
N VAL A 31 17.31 -5.00 65.15
CA VAL A 31 17.14 -4.22 66.38
C VAL A 31 18.49 -3.68 66.82
N THR A 32 18.79 -2.42 66.50
CA THR A 32 20.08 -1.73 66.71
C THR A 32 20.50 -1.66 68.21
N ALA A 33 19.58 -1.83 69.15
CA ALA A 33 19.92 -1.90 70.57
C ALA A 33 20.75 -3.15 70.92
N TYR A 34 20.53 -4.26 70.19
CA TYR A 34 21.21 -5.53 70.43
C TYR A 34 22.27 -5.90 69.41
N TRP A 35 22.21 -5.32 68.22
CA TRP A 35 23.05 -5.68 67.08
C TRP A 35 23.69 -4.49 66.41
N ASP A 36 24.93 -4.66 66.00
CA ASP A 36 25.60 -3.79 65.03
C ASP A 36 25.68 -4.48 63.68
N LYS A 37 25.39 -3.74 62.59
CA LYS A 37 25.62 -4.22 61.22
C LYS A 37 27.15 -4.24 60.97
N PHE A 38 27.72 -5.45 60.81
CA PHE A 38 29.16 -5.64 60.59
C PHE A 38 29.51 -5.54 59.09
N VAL A 39 28.74 -6.21 58.26
CA VAL A 39 28.91 -6.17 56.79
C VAL A 39 27.52 -6.01 56.15
N GLU A 40 27.41 -5.05 55.28
CA GLU A 40 26.25 -4.96 54.39
C GLU A 40 26.51 -5.73 53.10
N GLY A 41 25.61 -6.65 52.76
CA GLY A 41 25.67 -7.47 51.58
C GLY A 41 24.28 -7.77 51.06
N VAL A 42 24.20 -8.56 50.03
CA VAL A 42 22.95 -8.99 49.39
C VAL A 42 22.88 -10.51 49.37
N SER A 43 21.68 -11.08 49.36
CA SER A 43 21.41 -12.51 49.31
C SER A 43 20.54 -12.85 48.11
N PRO A 44 21.06 -13.48 47.06
CA PRO A 44 20.25 -13.93 45.93
C PRO A 44 19.23 -15.01 46.37
N ASN A 45 17.95 -14.78 46.07
CA ASN A 45 16.85 -15.72 46.41
C ASN A 45 16.06 -16.20 45.16
N GLY A 46 16.66 -16.09 43.95
CA GLY A 46 16.08 -16.58 42.70
C GLY A 46 14.88 -15.77 42.23
N ILE A 47 13.86 -16.46 41.72
CA ILE A 47 12.63 -15.81 41.20
C ILE A 47 11.71 -15.51 42.38
N TYR A 48 11.07 -14.33 42.38
CA TYR A 48 10.07 -13.99 43.39
C TYR A 48 8.97 -15.03 43.48
N ASN A 49 8.60 -15.36 44.71
CA ASN A 49 7.49 -16.24 45.06
C ASN A 49 6.71 -15.60 46.22
N ASP A 50 5.40 -15.46 46.08
CA ASP A 50 4.51 -14.80 47.04
C ASP A 50 4.42 -15.53 48.39
N ALA A 51 4.61 -16.85 48.42
CA ALA A 51 4.62 -17.69 49.64
C ALA A 51 5.94 -17.61 50.42
N THR A 52 6.99 -16.98 49.88
CA THR A 52 8.31 -16.89 50.53
C THR A 52 8.41 -15.65 51.40
N ALA A 53 8.92 -15.83 52.64
CA ALA A 53 9.30 -14.73 53.50
C ALA A 53 10.69 -14.21 53.13
N TYR A 54 10.79 -12.98 52.72
CA TYR A 54 12.03 -12.30 52.33
C TYR A 54 12.52 -11.38 53.44
N LYS A 55 13.82 -11.28 53.58
CA LYS A 55 14.51 -10.45 54.57
C LYS A 55 15.11 -9.24 53.90
N PRO A 56 15.43 -8.18 54.65
CA PRO A 56 16.18 -7.03 54.11
C PRO A 56 17.44 -7.49 53.37
N ASN A 57 17.68 -6.89 52.20
CA ASN A 57 18.80 -7.18 51.28
C ASN A 57 18.68 -8.55 50.54
N ASP A 58 17.55 -9.27 50.65
CA ASP A 58 17.27 -10.36 49.73
C ASP A 58 17.02 -9.85 48.32
N LEU A 59 17.69 -10.49 47.34
CA LEU A 59 17.50 -10.18 45.92
C LEU A 59 16.59 -11.19 45.23
N VAL A 60 15.62 -10.72 44.49
CA VAL A 60 14.75 -11.56 43.68
C VAL A 60 14.64 -11.06 42.25
N ALA A 61 14.53 -12.01 41.32
CA ALA A 61 14.16 -11.70 39.95
C ALA A 61 12.63 -11.60 39.84
N TYR A 62 12.12 -10.51 39.25
CA TYR A 62 10.70 -10.32 38.95
C TYR A 62 10.57 -9.60 37.60
N GLY A 63 9.99 -10.33 36.64
CA GLY A 63 10.04 -9.90 35.25
C GLY A 63 11.49 -9.88 34.71
N ALA A 64 11.86 -8.80 34.10
CA ALA A 64 13.21 -8.56 33.59
C ALA A 64 14.18 -8.00 34.65
N ASN A 65 13.68 -7.63 35.80
CA ASN A 65 14.41 -6.83 36.79
C ASN A 65 14.82 -7.68 37.99
N ILE A 66 15.85 -7.21 38.71
CA ILE A 66 16.22 -7.71 40.04
C ILE A 66 15.84 -6.64 41.06
N TYR A 67 15.12 -7.06 42.08
CA TYR A 67 14.70 -6.21 43.17
C TYR A 67 15.37 -6.62 44.49
N ARG A 68 15.60 -5.63 45.36
CA ARG A 68 16.12 -5.80 46.72
C ARG A 68 15.01 -5.54 47.73
N ALA A 69 14.78 -6.47 48.64
CA ALA A 69 13.90 -6.24 49.76
C ALA A 69 14.48 -5.15 50.69
N LYS A 70 13.66 -4.13 51.00
CA LYS A 70 13.99 -3.01 51.92
C LYS A 70 13.78 -3.40 53.36
N VAL A 71 12.71 -4.20 53.58
CA VAL A 71 12.24 -4.65 54.89
C VAL A 71 11.82 -6.12 54.79
N GLU A 72 11.60 -6.76 55.91
CA GLU A 72 11.01 -8.14 55.93
C GLU A 72 9.60 -8.11 55.33
N THR A 73 9.34 -9.02 54.40
CA THR A 73 8.10 -9.04 53.65
C THR A 73 7.70 -10.44 53.17
N THR A 74 6.39 -10.69 53.11
CA THR A 74 5.79 -11.89 52.54
C THR A 74 4.55 -11.45 51.75
N ASN A 75 4.30 -12.08 50.59
CA ASN A 75 3.11 -11.80 49.77
C ASN A 75 2.98 -10.33 49.30
N ASN A 76 4.10 -9.61 49.17
CA ASN A 76 4.16 -8.29 48.54
C ASN A 76 5.01 -8.37 47.30
N ALA A 77 4.40 -8.18 46.14
CA ALA A 77 5.11 -8.21 44.84
C ALA A 77 6.20 -7.12 44.76
N PRO A 78 7.30 -7.38 44.06
CA PRO A 78 8.40 -6.43 43.88
C PRO A 78 8.03 -5.10 43.22
N SER A 79 6.85 -5.00 42.60
CA SER A 79 6.25 -3.73 42.16
C SER A 79 5.82 -2.80 43.31
N ASN A 80 5.68 -3.31 44.53
CA ASN A 80 5.34 -2.52 45.70
C ASN A 80 6.59 -1.84 46.29
N THR A 81 6.79 -0.58 45.96
CA THR A 81 7.96 0.21 46.36
C THR A 81 8.08 0.47 47.87
N SER A 82 7.04 0.19 48.67
CA SER A 82 7.16 0.25 50.14
C SER A 82 8.06 -0.87 50.70
N TYR A 83 8.08 -2.01 50.03
CA TYR A 83 8.81 -3.21 50.50
C TYR A 83 10.07 -3.46 49.66
N TRP A 84 10.08 -3.04 48.42
CA TRP A 84 11.11 -3.39 47.47
C TRP A 84 11.70 -2.14 46.81
N GLU A 85 12.92 -2.24 46.34
CA GLU A 85 13.53 -1.27 45.47
C GLU A 85 14.17 -1.99 44.26
N LEU A 86 14.17 -1.31 43.12
CA LEU A 86 14.86 -1.80 41.92
C LEU A 86 16.37 -1.82 42.19
N TYR A 87 16.95 -3.01 42.11
CA TYR A 87 18.41 -3.17 42.31
C TYR A 87 19.18 -3.19 40.98
N VAL A 88 18.68 -3.96 40.00
CA VAL A 88 19.18 -3.96 38.61
C VAL A 88 18.00 -3.94 37.66
N GLY A 89 17.99 -2.93 36.79
CA GLY A 89 17.06 -2.88 35.66
C GLY A 89 17.59 -3.74 34.51
N GLY A 90 16.76 -4.69 34.07
CA GLY A 90 17.04 -5.53 32.92
C GLY A 90 16.00 -5.36 31.85
N ILE A 91 16.20 -6.01 30.70
CA ILE A 91 15.24 -6.14 29.60
C ILE A 91 15.04 -7.61 29.28
N LYS A 92 13.80 -7.97 28.91
CA LYS A 92 13.47 -9.34 28.52
C LYS A 92 12.65 -9.30 27.23
N PHE A 93 13.15 -9.94 26.18
CA PHE A 93 12.39 -10.14 24.96
C PHE A 93 11.39 -11.31 25.15
N THR A 94 10.09 -11.03 25.01
CA THR A 94 9.01 -11.99 25.23
C THR A 94 8.35 -12.45 23.94
N GLY A 95 8.84 -11.99 22.77
CA GLY A 95 8.29 -12.36 21.47
C GLY A 95 7.10 -11.49 21.05
N ASN A 96 6.15 -12.07 20.33
CA ASN A 96 4.96 -11.34 19.88
C ASN A 96 4.03 -11.03 21.07
N PHE A 97 3.42 -9.86 21.06
CA PHE A 97 2.42 -9.47 22.06
C PHE A 97 1.24 -10.43 22.04
N SER A 98 0.78 -10.79 23.24
CA SER A 98 -0.43 -11.59 23.48
C SER A 98 -1.24 -10.96 24.61
N ALA A 99 -2.52 -10.71 24.40
CA ALA A 99 -3.40 -10.09 25.40
C ALA A 99 -3.70 -11.01 26.62
N VAL A 100 -3.23 -12.26 26.62
CA VAL A 100 -3.38 -13.21 27.75
C VAL A 100 -2.08 -13.40 28.53
N THR A 101 -1.00 -12.72 28.14
CA THR A 101 0.31 -12.78 28.82
C THR A 101 0.47 -11.58 29.74
N GLU A 102 0.91 -11.81 30.97
CA GLU A 102 1.33 -10.73 31.87
C GLU A 102 2.73 -10.26 31.49
N TYR A 103 2.87 -8.95 31.31
CA TYR A 103 4.13 -8.28 31.00
C TYR A 103 4.57 -7.43 32.18
N TYR A 104 5.86 -7.46 32.46
CA TYR A 104 6.49 -6.69 33.53
C TYR A 104 7.20 -5.46 32.95
N VAL A 105 7.55 -4.53 33.81
CA VAL A 105 8.37 -3.36 33.44
C VAL A 105 9.63 -3.83 32.74
N ASN A 106 9.96 -3.21 31.60
CA ASN A 106 11.07 -3.52 30.70
C ASN A 106 10.96 -4.83 29.89
N ASP A 107 9.82 -5.51 29.93
CA ASP A 107 9.56 -6.57 28.94
C ASP A 107 9.42 -5.94 27.55
N ILE A 108 10.03 -6.60 26.55
CA ILE A 108 10.01 -6.17 25.16
C ILE A 108 9.15 -7.12 24.34
N VAL A 109 8.22 -6.56 23.57
CA VAL A 109 7.33 -7.30 22.67
C VAL A 109 7.38 -6.78 21.25
N VAL A 110 7.04 -7.63 20.29
CA VAL A 110 6.74 -7.24 18.92
C VAL A 110 5.22 -7.17 18.77
N TYR A 111 4.71 -6.06 18.26
CA TYR A 111 3.31 -5.90 17.89
C TYR A 111 3.19 -5.19 16.54
N GLY A 112 2.56 -5.86 15.59
CA GLY A 112 2.64 -5.44 14.19
C GLY A 112 4.09 -5.50 13.69
N ASN A 113 4.59 -4.40 13.19
CA ASN A 113 5.98 -4.28 12.71
C ASN A 113 6.90 -3.58 13.72
N ASN A 114 6.37 -3.25 14.88
CA ASN A 114 7.03 -2.39 15.87
C ASN A 114 7.47 -3.19 17.08
N VAL A 115 8.52 -2.70 17.73
CA VAL A 115 9.04 -3.23 18.99
C VAL A 115 8.70 -2.26 20.10
N TYR A 116 8.08 -2.77 21.16
CA TYR A 116 7.65 -1.97 22.31
C TYR A 116 8.26 -2.49 23.60
N ARG A 117 8.47 -1.58 24.55
CA ARG A 117 8.87 -1.87 25.92
C ARG A 117 7.74 -1.56 26.88
N SER A 118 7.43 -2.48 27.79
CA SER A 118 6.44 -2.25 28.83
C SER A 118 6.98 -1.26 29.88
N LYS A 119 6.18 -0.24 30.18
CA LYS A 119 6.45 0.78 31.23
C LYS A 119 5.89 0.38 32.58
N LEU A 120 4.90 -0.52 32.58
CA LEU A 120 4.16 -0.95 33.78
C LEU A 120 3.95 -2.47 33.73
N THR A 121 3.65 -3.10 34.89
CA THR A 121 3.14 -4.47 34.94
C THR A 121 1.70 -4.46 34.41
N GLN A 122 1.40 -5.29 33.40
CA GLN A 122 0.12 -5.30 32.70
C GLN A 122 -0.09 -6.56 31.85
N SER A 123 -1.32 -6.84 31.41
CA SER A 123 -1.61 -7.99 30.55
C SER A 123 -2.40 -7.65 29.28
N THR A 124 -3.51 -6.95 29.37
CA THR A 124 -4.49 -6.79 28.28
C THR A 124 -4.30 -5.55 27.43
N ILE A 125 -3.43 -4.65 27.83
CA ILE A 125 -3.28 -3.32 27.19
C ILE A 125 -2.42 -3.43 25.95
N LEU A 126 -2.98 -3.04 24.78
CA LEU A 126 -2.28 -3.07 23.51
C LEU A 126 -1.03 -2.19 23.52
N PRO A 127 0.06 -2.61 22.86
CA PRO A 127 1.32 -1.85 22.78
C PRO A 127 1.19 -0.46 22.15
N THR A 128 0.09 -0.15 21.48
CA THR A 128 -0.20 1.19 20.93
C THR A 128 -0.61 2.24 21.97
N VAL A 129 -0.87 1.82 23.23
CA VAL A 129 -1.22 2.74 24.33
C VAL A 129 0.06 3.31 24.95
N ALA A 130 0.44 4.53 24.56
CA ALA A 130 1.70 5.18 24.96
C ALA A 130 1.86 5.39 26.47
N LEU A 131 0.78 5.36 27.26
CA LEU A 131 0.85 5.45 28.73
C LEU A 131 1.51 4.19 29.31
N ASN A 132 1.21 3.02 28.74
CA ASN A 132 1.63 1.71 29.23
C ASN A 132 2.87 1.17 28.52
N TRP A 133 3.08 1.60 27.29
CA TRP A 133 4.13 1.11 26.41
C TRP A 133 4.99 2.22 25.83
N GLU A 134 6.23 1.93 25.59
CA GLU A 134 7.18 2.80 24.88
C GLU A 134 7.53 2.12 23.55
N LEU A 135 7.39 2.86 22.44
CA LEU A 135 7.87 2.44 21.14
C LEU A 135 9.39 2.54 21.11
N LEU A 136 10.09 1.41 21.00
CA LEU A 136 11.55 1.36 20.87
C LEU A 136 12.00 1.46 19.43
N THR A 137 11.32 0.76 18.54
CA THR A 137 11.66 0.72 17.12
C THR A 137 10.39 0.63 16.29
N ALA A 138 10.25 1.53 15.32
CA ALA A 138 9.24 1.44 14.27
C ALA A 138 9.81 0.63 13.11
N GLY A 139 9.05 -0.35 12.65
CA GLY A 139 9.38 -1.18 11.50
C GLY A 139 8.36 -1.03 10.39
N ASN A 140 8.76 -1.43 9.18
CA ASN A 140 7.89 -1.46 8.02
C ASN A 140 7.81 -2.88 7.46
N SER A 141 6.65 -3.26 6.92
CA SER A 141 6.44 -4.56 6.30
C SER A 141 5.62 -4.43 5.02
N TYR A 142 6.18 -4.90 3.92
CA TYR A 142 5.46 -4.92 2.66
C TYR A 142 4.46 -6.08 2.62
N LYS A 143 3.19 -5.77 2.35
CA LYS A 143 2.05 -6.71 2.35
C LYS A 143 1.51 -7.02 0.95
N GLY A 144 2.13 -6.51 -0.10
CA GLY A 144 1.63 -6.66 -1.47
C GLY A 144 0.48 -5.71 -1.79
N ASN A 145 -0.48 -6.15 -2.59
CA ASN A 145 -1.64 -5.34 -2.95
C ASN A 145 -2.60 -5.20 -1.77
N TYR A 146 -3.21 -4.02 -1.62
CA TYR A 146 -4.22 -3.77 -0.60
C TYR A 146 -5.42 -4.72 -0.76
N VAL A 147 -5.85 -5.30 0.36
CA VAL A 147 -7.04 -6.15 0.47
C VAL A 147 -7.96 -5.58 1.56
N ASN A 148 -9.18 -5.21 1.20
CA ASN A 148 -10.12 -4.49 2.07
C ASN A 148 -10.43 -5.19 3.40
N ALA A 149 -10.49 -6.53 3.41
CA ALA A 149 -10.81 -7.33 4.61
C ALA A 149 -9.59 -7.61 5.52
N THR A 150 -8.39 -7.18 5.13
CA THR A 150 -7.16 -7.42 5.89
C THR A 150 -6.98 -6.35 6.96
N ALA A 151 -6.62 -6.78 8.18
CA ALA A 151 -6.15 -5.87 9.22
C ALA A 151 -4.69 -5.49 8.96
N TYR A 152 -4.42 -4.19 8.90
CA TYR A 152 -3.07 -3.64 8.75
C TYR A 152 -2.63 -2.95 10.02
N PHE A 153 -1.35 -3.04 10.32
CA PHE A 153 -0.70 -2.38 11.46
C PHE A 153 0.09 -1.17 11.01
N GLN A 154 0.43 -0.30 11.96
CA GLN A 154 1.32 0.82 11.69
C GLN A 154 2.62 0.33 11.03
N GLY A 155 3.02 0.97 9.95
CA GLY A 155 4.20 0.60 9.17
C GLY A 155 3.97 -0.51 8.13
N ASP A 156 2.74 -1.05 7.98
CA ASP A 156 2.43 -1.92 6.86
C ASP A 156 2.38 -1.11 5.57
N ILE A 157 3.05 -1.64 4.54
CA ILE A 157 3.17 -1.02 3.22
C ILE A 157 2.38 -1.85 2.21
N VAL A 158 1.53 -1.20 1.43
CA VAL A 158 0.68 -1.83 0.41
C VAL A 158 0.74 -1.09 -0.91
N ASN A 159 0.52 -1.82 -2.01
CA ASN A 159 0.23 -1.22 -3.31
C ASN A 159 -1.28 -0.97 -3.43
N TYR A 160 -1.65 0.19 -3.94
CA TYR A 160 -3.02 0.50 -4.31
C TYR A 160 -3.04 1.48 -5.49
N GLY A 161 -3.65 1.05 -6.59
CA GLY A 161 -3.53 1.78 -7.84
C GLY A 161 -2.07 1.90 -8.29
N GLY A 162 -1.66 3.07 -8.73
CA GLY A 162 -0.28 3.35 -9.11
C GLY A 162 0.64 3.72 -7.94
N ASN A 163 0.12 3.79 -6.72
CA ASN A 163 0.87 4.25 -5.55
C ASN A 163 1.20 3.12 -4.57
N VAL A 164 2.22 3.39 -3.75
CA VAL A 164 2.56 2.62 -2.57
C VAL A 164 2.17 3.44 -1.34
N TYR A 165 1.48 2.84 -0.39
CA TYR A 165 1.01 3.49 0.83
C TYR A 165 1.56 2.81 2.06
N ILE A 166 1.77 3.59 3.14
CA ILE A 166 2.13 3.10 4.46
C ILE A 166 1.01 3.40 5.46
N SER A 167 0.66 2.41 6.26
CA SER A 167 -0.37 2.57 7.31
C SER A 167 0.15 3.42 8.46
N LEU A 168 -0.65 4.42 8.89
CA LEU A 168 -0.35 5.30 10.02
C LEU A 168 -0.71 4.69 11.38
N GLY A 169 -1.49 3.60 11.38
CA GLY A 169 -1.95 2.92 12.58
C GLY A 169 -2.66 1.61 12.25
N VAL A 170 -3.30 1.01 13.26
CA VAL A 170 -4.14 -0.18 13.03
C VAL A 170 -5.37 0.23 12.23
N THR A 171 -5.62 -0.45 11.11
CA THR A 171 -6.76 -0.15 10.23
C THR A 171 -7.26 -1.41 9.51
N THR A 172 -8.58 -1.49 9.27
CA THR A 172 -9.24 -2.55 8.51
C THR A 172 -10.39 -1.92 7.72
N GLY A 173 -10.54 -2.26 6.45
CA GLY A 173 -11.65 -1.77 5.62
C GLY A 173 -11.53 -0.31 5.15
N ASN A 174 -10.46 0.40 5.48
CA ASN A 174 -10.23 1.77 5.04
C ASN A 174 -9.31 1.77 3.82
N LEU A 175 -9.76 2.37 2.71
CA LEU A 175 -8.97 2.47 1.49
C LEU A 175 -7.66 3.25 1.71
N PRO A 176 -6.57 2.92 1.01
CA PRO A 176 -5.31 3.65 1.09
C PRO A 176 -5.39 5.14 0.69
N THR A 177 -6.47 5.57 0.04
CA THR A 177 -6.77 6.98 -0.26
C THR A 177 -7.30 7.77 0.95
N ASP A 178 -7.64 7.11 2.06
CA ASP A 178 -7.99 7.77 3.33
C ASP A 178 -6.72 8.27 4.04
N ALA A 179 -6.43 9.56 3.91
CA ALA A 179 -5.25 10.20 4.48
C ALA A 179 -5.23 10.22 6.02
N THR A 180 -6.32 9.87 6.71
CA THR A 180 -6.35 9.73 8.18
C THR A 180 -5.79 8.39 8.65
N LYS A 181 -5.73 7.40 7.76
CA LYS A 181 -5.28 6.02 8.03
C LYS A 181 -4.01 5.66 7.28
N TRP A 182 -3.78 6.29 6.14
CA TRP A 182 -2.69 5.96 5.25
C TRP A 182 -1.93 7.20 4.80
N GLN A 183 -0.67 7.03 4.52
CA GLN A 183 0.17 8.04 3.89
C GLN A 183 0.73 7.47 2.59
N VAL A 184 0.81 8.30 1.54
CA VAL A 184 1.55 7.94 0.32
C VAL A 184 3.03 7.76 0.71
N TYR A 185 3.54 6.55 0.54
CA TYR A 185 4.94 6.21 0.77
C TYR A 185 5.79 6.44 -0.48
N ASN A 186 5.24 6.05 -1.62
CA ASN A 186 5.83 6.34 -2.94
C ASN A 186 4.72 6.53 -3.96
N SER A 187 4.82 7.61 -4.74
CA SER A 187 3.93 7.86 -5.88
C SER A 187 4.48 7.20 -7.13
N GLY A 188 3.62 6.49 -7.85
CA GLY A 188 3.98 5.79 -9.07
C GLY A 188 2.78 5.64 -9.99
N PHE A 189 2.93 4.79 -10.99
CA PHE A 189 1.91 4.48 -11.98
C PHE A 189 1.81 2.97 -12.17
N SER A 190 0.60 2.48 -12.50
CA SER A 190 0.37 1.08 -12.84
C SER A 190 -0.36 1.00 -14.19
N TYR A 191 0.27 0.37 -15.21
CA TYR A 191 -0.36 0.20 -16.52
C TYR A 191 -1.33 -1.00 -16.50
N GLN A 192 -2.59 -0.74 -16.87
CA GLN A 192 -3.69 -1.72 -16.83
C GLN A 192 -4.10 -2.23 -18.22
N GLY A 193 -3.37 -1.89 -19.27
CA GLY A 193 -3.72 -2.29 -20.64
C GLY A 193 -4.75 -1.35 -21.28
N VAL A 194 -5.59 -1.90 -22.15
CA VAL A 194 -6.62 -1.14 -22.88
C VAL A 194 -7.84 -0.93 -21.98
N TRP A 195 -8.42 0.27 -22.02
CA TRP A 195 -9.62 0.61 -21.28
C TRP A 195 -10.79 -0.35 -21.61
N SER A 196 -11.55 -0.72 -20.59
CA SER A 196 -12.77 -1.53 -20.68
C SER A 196 -13.90 -0.93 -19.85
N SER A 197 -15.08 -0.86 -20.41
CA SER A 197 -16.27 -0.30 -19.75
C SER A 197 -16.82 -1.13 -18.57
N GLY A 198 -16.26 -2.33 -18.30
CA GLY A 198 -16.64 -3.17 -17.16
C GLY A 198 -15.61 -3.17 -16.03
N THR A 199 -14.53 -2.41 -16.16
CA THR A 199 -13.39 -2.44 -15.23
C THR A 199 -13.40 -1.23 -14.30
N SER A 200 -13.14 -1.48 -13.00
CA SER A 200 -12.85 -0.42 -12.03
C SER A 200 -11.38 -0.04 -12.11
N TYR A 201 -11.12 1.24 -12.19
CA TYR A 201 -9.77 1.81 -12.22
C TYR A 201 -9.50 2.64 -10.98
N LYS A 202 -8.26 2.61 -10.51
CA LYS A 202 -7.80 3.30 -9.31
C LYS A 202 -6.96 4.51 -9.66
N ILE A 203 -6.80 5.41 -8.72
CA ILE A 203 -5.92 6.58 -8.86
C ILE A 203 -4.53 6.17 -9.35
N ASN A 204 -3.98 6.94 -10.30
CA ASN A 204 -2.68 6.74 -10.94
C ASN A 204 -2.55 5.44 -11.76
N GLU A 205 -3.64 4.72 -12.03
CA GLU A 205 -3.61 3.70 -13.05
C GLU A 205 -3.61 4.34 -14.44
N ILE A 206 -2.82 3.76 -15.35
CA ILE A 206 -2.68 4.20 -16.74
C ILE A 206 -3.34 3.17 -17.64
N ILE A 207 -4.14 3.66 -18.59
CA ILE A 207 -4.77 2.82 -19.63
C ILE A 207 -4.50 3.39 -21.01
N GLY A 208 -4.59 2.53 -22.02
CA GLY A 208 -4.64 2.89 -23.43
C GLY A 208 -6.08 3.06 -23.91
N TYR A 209 -6.39 4.14 -24.60
CA TYR A 209 -7.68 4.36 -25.25
C TYR A 209 -7.51 5.24 -26.50
N GLY A 210 -7.97 4.75 -27.66
CA GLY A 210 -7.89 5.49 -28.92
C GLY A 210 -6.46 5.83 -29.33
N GLY A 211 -5.47 5.00 -29.04
CA GLY A 211 -4.06 5.25 -29.34
C GLY A 211 -3.35 6.18 -28.35
N SER A 212 -4.07 6.78 -27.42
CA SER A 212 -3.53 7.65 -26.37
C SER A 212 -3.44 6.94 -25.04
N LEU A 213 -2.59 7.44 -24.12
CA LEU A 213 -2.51 6.98 -22.76
C LEU A 213 -3.19 7.98 -21.81
N TYR A 214 -3.97 7.44 -20.90
CA TYR A 214 -4.70 8.21 -19.90
C TYR A 214 -4.37 7.70 -18.51
N ARG A 215 -4.26 8.62 -17.55
CA ARG A 215 -4.06 8.37 -16.12
C ARG A 215 -5.35 8.67 -15.37
N ALA A 216 -5.79 7.75 -14.51
CA ALA A 216 -6.90 8.00 -13.61
C ALA A 216 -6.51 9.03 -12.54
N LYS A 217 -7.31 10.09 -12.37
CA LYS A 217 -7.16 11.13 -11.33
C LYS A 217 -7.74 10.69 -10.00
N SER A 218 -8.70 9.76 -10.04
CA SER A 218 -9.39 9.18 -8.89
C SER A 218 -9.88 7.78 -9.22
N ASP A 219 -10.27 7.04 -8.18
CA ASP A 219 -10.96 5.77 -8.35
C ASP A 219 -12.26 5.99 -9.14
N ASN A 220 -12.48 5.11 -10.13
CA ASN A 220 -13.67 5.21 -10.97
C ASN A 220 -14.10 3.83 -11.50
N LEU A 221 -15.38 3.72 -11.85
CA LEU A 221 -15.96 2.54 -12.48
C LEU A 221 -16.47 2.94 -13.86
N ALA A 222 -15.92 2.33 -14.90
CA ALA A 222 -16.42 2.44 -16.28
C ALA A 222 -16.51 3.86 -16.87
N VAL A 223 -15.86 4.86 -16.26
CA VAL A 223 -15.88 6.23 -16.80
C VAL A 223 -15.03 6.27 -18.05
N ASN A 224 -15.61 6.80 -19.16
CA ASN A 224 -14.88 6.92 -20.43
C ASN A 224 -13.64 7.81 -20.27
N PRO A 225 -12.48 7.43 -20.83
CA PRO A 225 -11.22 8.20 -20.71
C PRO A 225 -11.26 9.63 -21.26
N THR A 226 -12.25 9.97 -22.06
CA THR A 226 -12.43 11.36 -22.56
C THR A 226 -13.02 12.32 -21.53
N VAL A 227 -13.49 11.81 -20.36
CA VAL A 227 -14.01 12.63 -19.26
C VAL A 227 -12.84 13.21 -18.46
N THR A 228 -12.49 14.46 -18.72
CA THR A 228 -11.32 15.14 -18.15
C THR A 228 -11.40 15.38 -16.63
N ALA A 229 -12.59 15.31 -16.03
CA ALA A 229 -12.73 15.34 -14.57
C ALA A 229 -12.12 14.11 -13.90
N THR A 230 -12.16 12.95 -14.58
CA THR A 230 -11.73 11.64 -14.04
C THR A 230 -10.39 11.19 -14.60
N TRP A 231 -10.06 11.60 -15.82
CA TRP A 231 -8.87 11.16 -16.53
C TRP A 231 -8.01 12.32 -17.00
N ASP A 232 -6.69 12.14 -16.92
CA ASP A 232 -5.70 12.97 -17.60
C ASP A 232 -5.16 12.24 -18.82
N LYS A 233 -5.22 12.86 -20.00
CA LYS A 233 -4.47 12.36 -21.17
C LYS A 233 -2.99 12.71 -20.97
N ILE A 234 -2.15 11.70 -20.70
CA ILE A 234 -0.73 11.88 -20.41
C ILE A 234 0.16 11.71 -21.64
N VAL A 235 -0.30 10.93 -22.63
CA VAL A 235 0.37 10.80 -23.92
C VAL A 235 -0.69 10.89 -25.00
N ALA A 236 -0.52 11.84 -25.92
CA ALA A 236 -1.31 11.92 -27.13
C ALA A 236 -0.71 10.97 -28.20
N GLY A 237 -1.55 10.15 -28.77
CA GLY A 237 -1.20 9.24 -29.83
C GLY A 237 -2.42 8.91 -30.67
N PHE A 238 -2.28 8.04 -31.63
CA PHE A 238 -3.39 7.56 -32.46
C PHE A 238 -3.32 6.04 -32.62
N LYS A 239 -4.48 5.42 -32.83
CA LYS A 239 -4.63 3.99 -33.10
C LYS A 239 -5.00 3.80 -34.56
N VAL A 240 -4.22 3.05 -35.31
CA VAL A 240 -4.60 2.67 -36.67
C VAL A 240 -5.64 1.55 -36.62
N SER A 241 -6.84 1.82 -37.12
CA SER A 241 -8.00 0.91 -37.09
C SER A 241 -8.36 0.30 -38.46
N GLY A 242 -7.51 0.54 -39.48
CA GLY A 242 -7.68 -0.02 -40.82
C GLY A 242 -8.69 0.72 -41.67
N VAL A 243 -9.46 -0.02 -42.49
CA VAL A 243 -10.48 0.57 -43.38
C VAL A 243 -11.73 0.91 -42.59
N TRP A 244 -12.31 2.08 -42.87
CA TRP A 244 -13.58 2.49 -42.27
C TRP A 244 -14.67 1.43 -42.48
N ALA A 245 -15.47 1.20 -41.46
CA ALA A 245 -16.63 0.33 -41.51
C ALA A 245 -17.86 1.02 -40.89
N THR A 246 -19.03 0.79 -41.45
CA THR A 246 -20.31 1.26 -40.90
C THR A 246 -20.66 0.53 -39.60
N SER A 247 -21.48 1.14 -38.74
CA SER A 247 -21.95 0.55 -37.47
C SER A 247 -20.79 0.13 -36.52
N THR A 248 -19.63 0.74 -36.67
CA THR A 248 -18.44 0.48 -35.87
C THR A 248 -18.27 1.61 -34.86
N GLN A 249 -17.93 1.24 -33.61
CA GLN A 249 -17.62 2.23 -32.58
C GLN A 249 -16.17 2.67 -32.74
N TYR A 250 -15.95 3.95 -32.97
CA TYR A 250 -14.64 4.59 -33.03
C TYR A 250 -14.41 5.48 -31.81
N ALA A 251 -13.21 5.38 -31.24
CA ALA A 251 -12.75 6.28 -30.18
C ALA A 251 -12.06 7.52 -30.77
N THR A 252 -11.89 8.54 -29.97
CA THR A 252 -11.03 9.68 -30.32
C THR A 252 -9.61 9.21 -30.64
N ASP A 253 -8.94 9.86 -31.58
CA ASP A 253 -7.58 9.58 -32.04
C ASP A 253 -7.42 8.23 -32.77
N GLU A 254 -8.51 7.58 -33.19
CA GLU A 254 -8.43 6.44 -34.10
C GLU A 254 -8.29 6.90 -35.55
N VAL A 255 -7.34 6.30 -36.25
CA VAL A 255 -7.03 6.57 -37.64
C VAL A 255 -7.53 5.47 -38.53
N ILE A 256 -8.31 5.84 -39.55
CA ILE A 256 -8.87 4.90 -40.54
C ILE A 256 -8.47 5.32 -41.95
N THR A 257 -8.61 4.40 -42.88
CA THR A 257 -8.55 4.69 -44.32
C THR A 257 -9.96 4.65 -44.92
N TYR A 258 -10.27 5.62 -45.74
CA TYR A 258 -11.50 5.67 -46.55
C TYR A 258 -11.18 6.21 -47.93
N GLY A 259 -11.45 5.41 -48.95
CA GLY A 259 -10.92 5.70 -50.27
C GLY A 259 -9.39 5.74 -50.27
N GLY A 260 -8.80 6.69 -50.98
CA GLY A 260 -7.36 6.94 -50.98
C GLY A 260 -6.84 7.72 -49.77
N ASN A 261 -7.71 8.15 -48.85
CA ASN A 261 -7.39 9.07 -47.79
C ASN A 261 -7.34 8.44 -46.43
N THR A 262 -6.60 9.06 -45.52
CA THR A 262 -6.55 8.68 -44.10
C THR A 262 -7.25 9.76 -43.27
N TYR A 263 -8.07 9.35 -42.33
CA TYR A 263 -8.83 10.20 -41.43
C TYR A 263 -8.59 9.86 -39.99
N ILE A 264 -8.66 10.85 -39.10
CA ILE A 264 -8.58 10.65 -37.65
C ILE A 264 -9.92 11.03 -37.00
N SER A 265 -10.39 10.20 -36.11
CA SER A 265 -11.59 10.48 -35.31
C SER A 265 -11.28 11.56 -34.27
N ILE A 266 -12.07 12.64 -34.24
CA ILE A 266 -11.88 13.75 -33.30
C ILE A 266 -12.83 13.67 -32.09
N LEU A 267 -13.79 12.74 -32.11
CA LEU A 267 -14.66 12.44 -30.97
C LEU A 267 -15.17 10.99 -31.04
N PRO A 268 -15.50 10.36 -29.90
CA PRO A 268 -16.06 8.99 -29.89
C PRO A 268 -17.43 8.97 -30.55
N HIS A 269 -17.65 8.02 -31.46
CA HIS A 269 -18.95 7.86 -32.13
C HIS A 269 -19.14 6.46 -32.70
N ALA A 270 -20.40 6.05 -32.84
CA ALA A 270 -20.78 4.96 -33.73
C ALA A 270 -20.90 5.50 -35.15
N SER A 271 -20.23 4.84 -36.12
CA SER A 271 -20.31 5.25 -37.52
C SER A 271 -21.68 4.94 -38.14
N THR A 272 -22.13 5.87 -39.01
CA THR A 272 -23.39 5.72 -39.78
C THR A 272 -23.04 5.55 -41.25
N THR A 273 -22.95 6.65 -42.01
CA THR A 273 -22.30 6.69 -43.31
C THR A 273 -21.07 7.61 -43.20
N PHE A 274 -20.04 7.34 -43.97
CA PHE A 274 -18.81 8.16 -43.87
C PHE A 274 -19.11 9.63 -44.16
N ALA A 275 -19.91 9.91 -45.20
CA ALA A 275 -20.26 11.29 -45.60
C ALA A 275 -21.03 12.02 -44.48
N THR A 276 -22.00 11.36 -43.83
CA THR A 276 -22.76 11.91 -42.70
C THR A 276 -21.81 12.22 -41.50
N ASP A 277 -20.98 11.27 -41.16
CA ASP A 277 -20.07 11.42 -40.03
C ASP A 277 -18.98 12.48 -40.29
N LEU A 278 -18.50 12.64 -41.53
CA LEU A 278 -17.61 13.68 -41.95
C LEU A 278 -18.30 15.08 -41.91
N ALA A 279 -19.51 15.19 -42.41
CA ALA A 279 -20.31 16.42 -42.34
C ALA A 279 -20.64 16.86 -40.92
N ALA A 280 -20.76 15.88 -39.99
CA ALA A 280 -20.94 16.10 -38.57
C ALA A 280 -19.64 16.39 -37.80
N ASN A 281 -18.52 16.61 -38.49
CA ASN A 281 -17.20 16.88 -37.92
C ASN A 281 -16.70 15.79 -36.96
N LYS A 282 -17.04 14.53 -37.23
CA LYS A 282 -16.55 13.39 -36.43
C LYS A 282 -15.17 12.94 -36.91
N TRP A 283 -14.85 13.24 -38.17
CA TRP A 283 -13.59 12.88 -38.82
C TRP A 283 -12.84 14.13 -39.26
N LEU A 284 -11.54 14.14 -39.07
CA LEU A 284 -10.61 15.11 -39.68
C LEU A 284 -9.75 14.38 -40.69
N LYS A 285 -9.60 14.94 -41.92
CA LYS A 285 -8.65 14.40 -42.89
C LYS A 285 -7.23 14.50 -42.34
N PHE A 286 -6.60 13.35 -42.11
CA PHE A 286 -5.25 13.27 -41.55
C PHE A 286 -4.18 13.31 -42.63
N ASN A 287 -4.40 12.57 -43.72
CA ASN A 287 -3.51 12.59 -44.89
C ASN A 287 -4.32 12.33 -46.15
N GLY A 288 -3.98 13.02 -47.22
CA GLY A 288 -4.51 12.78 -48.55
C GLY A 288 -3.63 11.79 -49.32
N GLY A 289 -4.26 10.86 -49.98
CA GLY A 289 -3.61 9.85 -50.78
C GLY A 289 -4.49 9.34 -51.91
N ILE A 290 -3.99 8.39 -52.66
CA ILE A 290 -4.71 7.69 -53.71
C ILE A 290 -4.72 6.20 -53.40
N ARG A 291 -5.76 5.46 -53.82
CA ARG A 291 -5.85 4.00 -53.69
C ARG A 291 -5.98 3.36 -55.06
N TRP A 292 -5.04 2.52 -55.41
CA TRP A 292 -5.14 1.73 -56.64
C TRP A 292 -6.16 0.57 -56.48
N MET A 293 -7.18 0.54 -57.35
CA MET A 293 -8.27 -0.41 -57.32
C MET A 293 -8.22 -1.45 -58.44
N GLY A 294 -7.20 -1.37 -59.27
CA GLY A 294 -7.08 -2.28 -60.43
C GLY A 294 -7.98 -1.88 -61.60
N PRO A 295 -8.36 -2.83 -62.48
CA PRO A 295 -9.27 -2.59 -63.58
C PRO A 295 -10.63 -2.09 -63.08
N TRP A 296 -11.23 -1.14 -63.78
CA TRP A 296 -12.58 -0.64 -63.47
C TRP A 296 -13.64 -1.73 -63.62
N VAL A 297 -14.57 -1.82 -62.69
CA VAL A 297 -15.71 -2.74 -62.67
C VAL A 297 -16.98 -1.95 -62.39
N SER A 298 -18.02 -2.11 -63.23
CA SER A 298 -19.27 -1.35 -63.14
C SER A 298 -20.10 -1.53 -61.86
N THR A 299 -19.89 -2.63 -61.15
CA THR A 299 -20.64 -2.99 -59.93
C THR A 299 -19.85 -2.69 -58.64
N THR A 300 -18.63 -2.16 -58.76
CA THR A 300 -17.77 -1.85 -57.60
C THR A 300 -18.06 -0.46 -57.05
N GLN A 301 -18.18 -0.32 -55.75
CA GLN A 301 -18.22 0.97 -55.05
C GLN A 301 -16.80 1.59 -55.06
N TYR A 302 -16.69 2.76 -55.65
CA TYR A 302 -15.45 3.55 -55.62
C TYR A 302 -15.64 4.76 -54.72
N TYR A 303 -14.52 5.18 -54.11
CA TYR A 303 -14.49 6.32 -53.21
C TYR A 303 -13.61 7.42 -53.86
N LYS A 304 -13.81 8.65 -53.43
CA LYS A 304 -12.98 9.76 -53.85
C LYS A 304 -11.50 9.43 -53.66
N ASP A 305 -10.69 9.79 -54.68
CA ASP A 305 -9.23 9.51 -54.76
C ASP A 305 -8.88 8.02 -55.02
N ASP A 306 -9.84 7.13 -55.33
CA ASP A 306 -9.56 5.83 -55.92
C ASP A 306 -9.10 5.98 -57.38
N VAL A 307 -8.09 5.18 -57.70
CA VAL A 307 -7.53 5.14 -59.09
C VAL A 307 -7.84 3.78 -59.69
N VAL A 308 -8.37 3.78 -60.89
CA VAL A 308 -8.69 2.58 -61.67
C VAL A 308 -8.05 2.63 -63.02
N LYS A 309 -7.87 1.45 -63.63
CA LYS A 309 -7.51 1.31 -65.06
C LYS A 309 -8.78 1.11 -65.87
N ALA A 310 -8.98 1.88 -66.93
CA ALA A 310 -10.06 1.67 -67.93
C ALA A 310 -9.45 1.87 -69.32
N GLY A 311 -9.50 0.83 -70.15
CA GLY A 311 -8.75 0.81 -71.42
C GLY A 311 -7.21 0.90 -71.17
N ALA A 312 -6.54 1.70 -71.98
CA ALA A 312 -5.11 1.94 -71.83
C ALA A 312 -4.78 2.98 -70.73
N SER A 313 -5.75 3.74 -70.24
CA SER A 313 -5.55 4.90 -69.33
C SER A 313 -5.97 4.57 -67.88
N SER A 314 -5.46 5.36 -66.95
CA SER A 314 -5.88 5.38 -65.54
C SER A 314 -6.67 6.62 -65.22
N PHE A 315 -7.66 6.45 -64.34
CA PHE A 315 -8.62 7.51 -63.90
C PHE A 315 -8.69 7.56 -62.40
N ILE A 316 -8.87 8.77 -61.88
CA ILE A 316 -9.07 9.01 -60.45
C ILE A 316 -10.51 9.43 -60.19
N ALA A 317 -11.14 8.85 -59.17
CA ALA A 317 -12.51 9.18 -58.76
C ALA A 317 -12.51 10.58 -58.08
N ASN A 318 -13.41 11.43 -58.55
CA ASN A 318 -13.67 12.78 -58.00
C ASN A 318 -14.61 12.75 -56.80
N VAL A 319 -15.51 11.76 -56.77
CA VAL A 319 -16.58 11.58 -55.78
C VAL A 319 -16.76 10.12 -55.45
N ASP A 320 -17.47 9.82 -54.33
CA ASP A 320 -17.92 8.48 -54.00
C ASP A 320 -19.02 8.08 -54.97
N SER A 321 -18.89 6.96 -55.64
CA SER A 321 -19.87 6.49 -56.62
C SER A 321 -19.85 4.96 -56.77
N LEU A 322 -21.02 4.36 -56.98
CA LEU A 322 -21.09 3.03 -57.52
C LEU A 322 -20.64 3.08 -58.98
N GLY A 323 -19.79 2.17 -59.39
CA GLY A 323 -19.03 2.21 -60.62
C GLY A 323 -19.78 2.30 -61.96
N GLY A 324 -21.09 2.56 -61.98
CA GLY A 324 -22.01 2.51 -63.13
C GLY A 324 -21.61 3.28 -64.38
N SER A 325 -20.73 4.31 -64.32
CA SER A 325 -20.27 5.09 -65.49
C SER A 325 -18.82 4.77 -65.78
N ASN A 326 -18.53 4.19 -66.94
CA ASN A 326 -17.17 3.86 -67.35
C ASN A 326 -16.29 5.14 -67.43
N PRO A 327 -15.15 5.20 -66.77
CA PRO A 327 -14.23 6.36 -66.83
C PRO A 327 -13.74 6.68 -68.22
N ALA A 328 -13.53 5.66 -69.08
CA ALA A 328 -13.07 5.81 -70.45
C ALA A 328 -14.16 6.23 -71.44
N GLY A 329 -15.43 6.36 -71.04
CA GLY A 329 -16.60 6.65 -71.90
C GLY A 329 -16.85 8.13 -72.20
N GLY A 330 -15.92 9.02 -72.16
CA GLY A 330 -16.07 10.44 -72.45
C GLY A 330 -16.10 11.35 -71.21
N THR A 331 -16.79 12.51 -71.24
CA THR A 331 -16.89 13.43 -70.13
C THR A 331 -17.71 12.84 -68.98
N ASN A 332 -17.05 12.36 -67.93
CA ASN A 332 -17.67 11.81 -66.73
C ASN A 332 -17.25 12.66 -65.52
N ALA A 333 -18.19 13.39 -64.96
CA ALA A 333 -17.92 14.27 -63.82
C ALA A 333 -17.40 13.51 -62.60
N ASN A 334 -17.67 12.20 -62.50
CA ASN A 334 -17.20 11.38 -61.36
C ASN A 334 -15.73 10.95 -61.47
N TRP A 335 -15.10 11.08 -62.65
CA TRP A 335 -13.78 10.62 -62.94
C TRP A 335 -12.95 11.73 -63.64
N SER A 336 -11.68 11.82 -63.24
CA SER A 336 -10.66 12.61 -63.95
C SER A 336 -9.58 11.69 -64.49
N SER A 337 -8.99 12.07 -65.68
CA SER A 337 -7.83 11.34 -66.19
C SER A 337 -6.69 11.49 -65.18
N PHE A 338 -6.10 10.36 -64.78
CA PHE A 338 -4.94 10.30 -63.90
C PHE A 338 -3.63 10.06 -64.66
N ALA A 339 -3.67 9.15 -65.63
CA ALA A 339 -2.56 8.92 -66.55
C ALA A 339 -3.13 8.40 -67.86
N THR A 340 -2.67 8.94 -68.96
CA THR A 340 -3.02 8.48 -70.30
C THR A 340 -2.01 7.45 -70.79
N GLY A 341 -2.50 6.25 -71.16
CA GLY A 341 -1.69 5.25 -71.79
C GLY A 341 -1.57 5.48 -73.30
N ALA A 342 -0.50 5.02 -73.90
CA ALA A 342 -0.39 4.92 -75.35
C ALA A 342 -1.25 3.76 -75.86
N GLU A 343 -1.98 3.96 -76.95
CA GLU A 343 -2.70 2.93 -77.69
C GLU A 343 -1.72 1.90 -78.33
#